data_c6debdf3f8def85c575d329ad26f126a
#
_entry.id   c6debdf3f8def85c575d329ad26f126a
#
_cell.length_a   1.000
_cell.length_b   1.000
_cell.length_c   1.000
_cell.angle_alpha   90.00
_cell.angle_beta   90.00
_cell.angle_gamma   90.00
#
_symmetry.space_group_name_H-M   'P 1'
#
loop_
_entity.id
_entity.type
_entity.pdbx_description
1 polymer ?
#
loop_
_entity_poly.entity_id
_entity_poly.type
_entity_poly.pdbx_seq_one_letter_code
_entity_poly.pdbx_strand_id
1 'polypeptide(L)'
;INLSYTENINKTGMGVIGEVPVGYRLGYTRDHGLNHSSQVGTSTGNWDHKKDFSVRSGLNLTRAMSISFNYAQNVSSNRRGSGLEQRSMSRDYLSYGKHLEEGFPFLGWSIRLTGLERNKFIGRFVRTLSLDHATNGKETRAWQFDKFSGPPMSFFGIDDFITNYNDNERTSRVNMNFAPLIGATVALKKGVAINMRHNRTLSREESANGGEKVFHDQSYLITANYTHRGGFTIVRRASHGFLIKWSKQQVIII
;
A
#
# COMPACT_ATOMS: atom_id res chain seq x y z
N ILE A 1 11.87 9.63 -11.71
CA ILE A 1 10.42 9.82 -11.50
C ILE A 1 9.71 8.91 -12.49
N ASN A 2 8.78 8.09 -11.96
CA ASN A 2 7.90 7.25 -12.76
C ASN A 2 6.46 7.68 -12.49
N LEU A 3 5.71 8.01 -13.55
CA LEU A 3 4.33 8.42 -13.50
C LEU A 3 3.51 7.43 -14.34
N SER A 4 2.42 6.93 -13.80
CA SER A 4 1.51 6.03 -14.50
C SER A 4 0.07 6.50 -14.32
N TYR A 5 -0.66 6.53 -15.42
CA TYR A 5 -2.10 6.71 -15.45
C TYR A 5 -2.73 5.60 -16.29
N THR A 6 -3.77 4.98 -15.77
CA THR A 6 -4.53 3.94 -16.47
C THR A 6 -6.01 4.21 -16.28
N GLU A 7 -6.76 4.16 -17.36
CA GLU A 7 -8.22 4.24 -17.34
C GLU A 7 -8.80 3.02 -18.06
N ASN A 8 -9.65 2.29 -17.36
CA ASN A 8 -10.35 1.12 -17.87
C ASN A 8 -11.84 1.35 -17.82
N ILE A 9 -12.50 1.20 -18.96
CA ILE A 9 -13.96 1.28 -19.07
C ILE A 9 -14.44 -0.03 -19.68
N ASN A 10 -15.24 -0.77 -18.91
CA ASN A 10 -15.88 -1.99 -19.37
C ASN A 10 -17.40 -1.82 -19.33
N LYS A 11 -18.06 -2.03 -20.46
CA LYS A 11 -19.49 -1.90 -20.60
C LYS A 11 -20.03 -3.13 -21.31
N THR A 12 -21.00 -3.77 -20.70
CA THR A 12 -21.73 -4.90 -21.32
C THR A 12 -23.20 -4.57 -21.32
N GLY A 13 -23.85 -4.73 -22.45
CA GLY A 13 -25.30 -4.55 -22.60
C GLY A 13 -25.93 -5.84 -23.14
N MET A 14 -27.08 -6.23 -22.60
CA MET A 14 -27.90 -7.32 -23.12
C MET A 14 -29.23 -6.78 -23.60
N GLY A 15 -29.77 -7.37 -24.68
CA GLY A 15 -31.10 -7.01 -25.18
C GLY A 15 -31.18 -5.66 -25.89
N VAL A 16 -30.07 -5.18 -26.44
CA VAL A 16 -30.00 -3.90 -27.18
C VAL A 16 -30.28 -4.17 -28.66
N ILE A 17 -31.13 -3.34 -29.29
CA ILE A 17 -31.44 -3.43 -30.71
C ILE A 17 -30.73 -2.31 -31.46
N GLY A 18 -29.94 -2.68 -32.49
CA GLY A 18 -29.21 -1.75 -33.36
C GLY A 18 -27.70 -1.82 -33.22
N GLU A 19 -27.02 -1.04 -34.04
CA GLU A 19 -25.57 -0.92 -33.99
C GLU A 19 -25.12 0.04 -32.89
N VAL A 20 -24.09 -0.37 -32.14
CA VAL A 20 -23.52 0.43 -31.07
C VAL A 20 -22.77 1.63 -31.66
N PRO A 21 -23.11 2.88 -31.28
CA PRO A 21 -22.48 4.09 -31.81
C PRO A 21 -20.96 4.09 -31.58
N VAL A 22 -20.22 4.68 -32.51
CA VAL A 22 -18.76 4.74 -32.44
C VAL A 22 -18.28 5.42 -31.15
N GLY A 23 -18.96 6.48 -30.72
CA GLY A 23 -18.63 7.16 -29.45
C GLY A 23 -18.72 6.26 -28.22
N TYR A 24 -19.70 5.36 -28.18
CA TYR A 24 -19.81 4.37 -27.12
C TYR A 24 -18.71 3.29 -27.25
N ARG A 25 -18.46 2.81 -28.46
CA ARG A 25 -17.40 1.81 -28.72
C ARG A 25 -16.02 2.33 -28.35
N LEU A 26 -15.77 3.62 -28.53
CA LEU A 26 -14.52 4.29 -28.16
C LEU A 26 -14.51 4.80 -26.71
N GLY A 27 -15.60 4.62 -25.97
CA GLY A 27 -15.69 5.02 -24.55
C GLY A 27 -15.98 6.51 -24.30
N TYR A 28 -16.23 7.30 -25.34
CA TYR A 28 -16.56 8.73 -25.20
C TYR A 28 -17.96 8.99 -24.60
N THR A 29 -18.89 8.09 -24.82
CA THR A 29 -20.24 8.20 -24.27
C THR A 29 -20.52 7.08 -23.27
N ARG A 30 -21.22 7.39 -22.20
CA ARG A 30 -21.61 6.41 -21.17
C ARG A 30 -22.84 5.60 -21.56
N ASP A 31 -23.70 6.19 -22.40
CA ASP A 31 -24.92 5.56 -22.89
C ASP A 31 -24.76 5.19 -24.35
N HIS A 32 -25.23 4.01 -24.71
CA HIS A 32 -25.28 3.55 -26.12
C HIS A 32 -26.42 4.18 -26.91
N GLY A 33 -27.40 4.84 -26.25
CA GLY A 33 -28.53 5.49 -26.92
C GLY A 33 -29.44 4.57 -27.71
N LEU A 34 -29.33 3.25 -27.54
CA LEU A 34 -30.11 2.26 -28.30
C LEU A 34 -31.33 1.81 -27.50
N ASN A 35 -32.39 1.50 -28.21
CA ASN A 35 -33.61 0.96 -27.63
C ASN A 35 -33.38 -0.47 -27.12
N HIS A 36 -34.06 -0.82 -26.05
CA HIS A 36 -34.05 -2.16 -25.51
C HIS A 36 -35.19 -3.00 -26.10
N SER A 37 -34.89 -4.27 -26.34
CA SER A 37 -35.92 -5.22 -26.76
C SER A 37 -36.96 -5.41 -25.65
N SER A 38 -38.22 -5.22 -25.95
CA SER A 38 -39.32 -5.47 -25.02
C SER A 38 -39.50 -6.93 -24.65
N GLN A 39 -38.88 -7.85 -25.38
CA GLN A 39 -38.98 -9.30 -25.16
C GLN A 39 -37.95 -9.85 -24.17
N VAL A 40 -36.90 -9.11 -23.89
CA VAL A 40 -35.91 -9.51 -22.88
C VAL A 40 -36.19 -8.70 -21.61
N GLY A 41 -36.71 -9.36 -20.59
CA GLY A 41 -36.97 -8.71 -19.30
C GLY A 41 -35.75 -7.91 -18.84
N THR A 42 -36.00 -6.65 -18.43
CA THR A 42 -35.04 -5.66 -17.91
C THR A 42 -33.63 -5.84 -18.43
N SER A 43 -33.26 -5.01 -19.40
CA SER A 43 -31.89 -4.99 -19.92
C SER A 43 -30.87 -4.72 -18.78
N THR A 44 -30.09 -5.72 -18.50
CA THR A 44 -29.09 -5.65 -17.48
C THR A 44 -27.74 -5.35 -18.11
N GLY A 45 -27.44 -4.05 -18.30
CA GLY A 45 -26.11 -3.63 -18.68
C GLY A 45 -25.21 -3.58 -17.43
N ASN A 46 -24.00 -4.10 -17.54
CA ASN A 46 -22.98 -3.89 -16.53
C ASN A 46 -22.05 -2.76 -17.00
N TRP A 47 -21.67 -1.94 -16.07
CA TRP A 47 -20.74 -0.85 -16.33
C TRP A 47 -19.68 -0.78 -15.20
N ASP A 48 -18.43 -0.85 -15.61
CA ASP A 48 -17.27 -0.71 -14.73
C ASP A 48 -16.37 0.38 -15.29
N HIS A 49 -16.01 1.33 -14.46
CA HIS A 49 -15.08 2.39 -14.80
C HIS A 49 -14.04 2.52 -13.69
N LYS A 50 -12.79 2.37 -14.04
CA LYS A 50 -11.67 2.43 -13.10
C LYS A 50 -10.61 3.39 -13.61
N LYS A 51 -10.13 4.26 -12.72
CA LYS A 51 -9.02 5.16 -12.94
C LYS A 51 -7.95 4.91 -11.90
N ASP A 52 -6.75 4.63 -12.33
CA ASP A 52 -5.57 4.44 -11.51
C ASP A 52 -4.55 5.53 -11.84
N PHE A 53 -4.04 6.19 -10.81
CA PHE A 53 -2.95 7.15 -10.92
C PHE A 53 -1.86 6.80 -9.93
N SER A 54 -0.62 6.78 -10.35
CA SER A 54 0.50 6.57 -9.44
C SER A 54 1.73 7.37 -9.84
N VAL A 55 2.45 7.84 -8.82
CA VAL A 55 3.74 8.52 -8.95
C VAL A 55 4.73 7.81 -8.04
N ARG A 56 5.90 7.48 -8.55
CA ARG A 56 7.02 6.96 -7.76
C ARG A 56 8.29 7.73 -8.08
N SER A 57 9.03 8.08 -7.06
CA SER A 57 10.31 8.76 -7.20
C SER A 57 11.29 8.26 -6.13
N GLY A 58 12.57 8.27 -6.47
CA GLY A 58 13.63 7.97 -5.53
C GLY A 58 14.75 9.02 -5.67
N LEU A 59 15.27 9.46 -4.55
CA LEU A 59 16.34 10.45 -4.45
C LEU A 59 17.45 9.88 -3.57
N ASN A 60 18.67 9.86 -4.09
CA ASN A 60 19.87 9.61 -3.31
C ASN A 60 20.47 10.96 -2.92
N LEU A 61 20.13 11.47 -1.74
CA LEU A 61 20.62 12.77 -1.26
C LEU A 61 22.12 12.73 -1.02
N THR A 62 22.61 11.61 -0.53
CA THR A 62 24.05 11.34 -0.35
C THR A 62 24.32 9.87 -0.64
N ARG A 63 25.60 9.47 -0.63
CA ARG A 63 25.97 8.03 -0.69
C ARG A 63 25.45 7.22 0.50
N ALA A 64 25.05 7.91 1.57
CA ALA A 64 24.59 7.31 2.81
C ALA A 64 23.08 7.40 3.01
N MET A 65 22.38 8.26 2.28
CA MET A 65 20.95 8.53 2.49
C MET A 65 20.18 8.42 1.19
N SER A 66 19.21 7.53 1.17
CA SER A 66 18.21 7.40 0.09
C SER A 66 16.80 7.63 0.64
N ILE A 67 16.00 8.34 -0.14
CA ILE A 67 14.59 8.58 0.14
C ILE A 67 13.80 8.13 -1.08
N SER A 68 12.73 7.37 -0.87
CA SER A 68 11.77 7.07 -1.92
C SER A 68 10.40 7.60 -1.54
N PHE A 69 9.66 8.02 -2.54
CA PHE A 69 8.31 8.52 -2.44
C PHE A 69 7.40 7.73 -3.35
N ASN A 70 6.21 7.44 -2.90
CA ASN A 70 5.15 6.85 -3.71
C ASN A 70 3.83 7.57 -3.42
N TYR A 71 3.03 7.75 -4.45
CA TYR A 71 1.64 8.16 -4.36
C TYR A 71 0.82 7.26 -5.27
N ALA A 72 -0.28 6.77 -4.76
CA ALA A 72 -1.24 6.01 -5.55
C ALA A 72 -2.65 6.47 -5.23
N GLN A 73 -3.44 6.62 -6.28
CA GLN A 73 -4.87 6.91 -6.20
C GLN A 73 -5.62 6.01 -7.16
N ASN A 74 -6.69 5.42 -6.68
CA ASN A 74 -7.61 4.61 -7.44
C ASN A 74 -9.02 5.12 -7.23
N VAL A 75 -9.77 5.27 -8.31
CA VAL A 75 -11.19 5.59 -8.26
C VAL A 75 -11.91 4.59 -9.15
N SER A 76 -12.95 3.96 -8.62
CA SER A 76 -13.77 3.02 -9.38
C SER A 76 -15.24 3.31 -9.21
N SER A 77 -16.00 3.06 -10.27
CA SER A 77 -17.44 3.07 -10.26
C SER A 77 -17.95 1.83 -10.97
N ASN A 78 -18.84 1.09 -10.35
CA ASN A 78 -19.43 -0.07 -10.94
C ASN A 78 -20.96 -0.06 -10.77
N ARG A 79 -21.64 -0.65 -11.75
CA ARG A 79 -23.07 -0.88 -11.72
C ARG A 79 -23.37 -2.21 -12.39
N ARG A 80 -24.22 -3.00 -11.78
CA ARG A 80 -24.70 -4.27 -12.33
C ARG A 80 -26.19 -4.21 -12.57
N GLY A 81 -26.58 -4.34 -13.81
CA GLY A 81 -27.98 -4.31 -14.22
C GLY A 81 -28.69 -3.01 -13.88
N SER A 82 -29.93 -3.11 -13.38
CA SER A 82 -30.72 -1.98 -12.85
C SER A 82 -30.36 -1.61 -11.40
N GLY A 83 -29.30 -2.22 -10.86
CA GLY A 83 -28.89 -2.02 -9.48
C GLY A 83 -28.29 -0.65 -9.19
N LEU A 84 -27.94 -0.46 -7.93
CA LEU A 84 -27.30 0.75 -7.43
C LEU A 84 -25.90 0.91 -8.02
N GLU A 85 -25.52 2.15 -8.28
CA GLU A 85 -24.13 2.47 -8.63
C GLU A 85 -23.27 2.48 -7.37
N GLN A 86 -22.23 1.67 -7.36
CA GLN A 86 -21.23 1.65 -6.29
C GLN A 86 -19.99 2.38 -6.76
N ARG A 87 -19.51 3.29 -5.95
CA ARG A 87 -18.24 4.00 -6.18
C ARG A 87 -17.29 3.77 -5.03
N SER A 88 -16.04 3.66 -5.34
CA SER A 88 -14.98 3.64 -4.32
C SER A 88 -13.82 4.49 -4.75
N MET A 89 -13.18 5.09 -3.76
CA MET A 89 -11.92 5.81 -3.91
C MET A 89 -10.92 5.24 -2.89
N SER A 90 -9.70 5.11 -3.32
CA SER A 90 -8.60 4.78 -2.44
C SER A 90 -7.41 5.63 -2.84
N ARG A 91 -6.79 6.33 -1.89
CA ARG A 91 -5.64 7.20 -2.15
C ARG A 91 -4.65 7.17 -1.01
N ASP A 92 -3.40 7.46 -1.33
CA ASP A 92 -2.39 7.67 -0.30
C ASP A 92 -2.69 8.94 0.48
N TYR A 93 -2.52 8.88 1.80
CA TYR A 93 -3.03 9.86 2.74
C TYR A 93 -2.08 10.02 3.92
N LEU A 94 -1.94 11.24 4.44
CA LEU A 94 -1.20 11.54 5.64
C LEU A 94 -2.13 12.11 6.70
N SER A 95 -2.31 11.39 7.80
CA SER A 95 -2.95 11.91 8.99
C SER A 95 -1.92 12.62 9.86
N TYR A 96 -2.21 13.83 10.27
CA TYR A 96 -1.35 14.67 11.11
C TYR A 96 -2.01 15.12 12.44
N GLY A 97 -3.33 14.94 12.55
CA GLY A 97 -4.11 15.40 13.69
C GLY A 97 -4.22 14.39 14.83
N LYS A 98 -4.99 14.73 15.84
CA LYS A 98 -5.34 13.82 16.94
C LYS A 98 -6.25 12.69 16.46
N HIS A 99 -7.09 12.99 15.47
CA HIS A 99 -7.98 12.02 14.83
C HIS A 99 -7.39 11.62 13.48
N LEU A 100 -7.52 10.35 13.12
CA LEU A 100 -6.97 9.84 11.86
C LEU A 100 -7.57 10.49 10.62
N GLU A 101 -8.75 11.09 10.73
CA GLU A 101 -9.44 11.85 9.67
C GLU A 101 -8.80 13.21 9.39
N GLU A 102 -8.10 13.77 10.39
CA GLU A 102 -7.39 15.03 10.25
C GLU A 102 -6.14 14.82 9.41
N GLY A 103 -6.27 14.96 8.10
CA GLY A 103 -5.18 14.71 7.18
C GLY A 103 -5.52 15.20 5.77
N PHE A 104 -4.62 14.87 4.86
CA PHE A 104 -4.76 15.21 3.44
C PHE A 104 -4.09 14.16 2.55
N PRO A 105 -4.46 14.10 1.25
CA PRO A 105 -3.77 13.24 0.29
C PRO A 105 -2.29 13.60 0.23
N PHE A 106 -1.43 12.64 0.51
CA PHE A 106 0.01 12.87 0.55
C PHE A 106 0.78 11.60 0.19
N LEU A 107 2.04 11.81 -0.19
CA LEU A 107 2.96 10.75 -0.57
C LEU A 107 3.31 9.85 0.62
N GLY A 108 3.30 8.55 0.42
CA GLY A 108 4.04 7.64 1.27
C GLY A 108 5.54 7.83 1.04
N TRP A 109 6.37 7.60 2.06
CA TRP A 109 7.83 7.69 1.92
C TRP A 109 8.56 6.60 2.65
N SER A 110 9.77 6.32 2.19
CA SER A 110 10.71 5.52 2.93
C SER A 110 12.08 6.19 2.92
N ILE A 111 12.76 6.15 4.07
CA ILE A 111 14.07 6.73 4.28
C ILE A 111 14.99 5.61 4.72
N ARG A 112 16.15 5.51 4.08
CA ARG A 112 17.21 4.59 4.47
C ARG A 112 18.50 5.37 4.65
N LEU A 113 19.13 5.19 5.81
CA LEU A 113 20.44 5.70 6.16
C LEU A 113 21.43 4.55 6.27
N THR A 114 22.54 4.64 5.59
CA THR A 114 23.62 3.64 5.59
C THR A 114 24.97 4.33 5.80
N GLY A 115 26.01 3.57 6.10
CA GLY A 115 27.35 4.15 6.21
C GLY A 115 27.62 4.92 7.48
N LEU A 116 26.77 4.81 8.49
CA LEU A 116 26.96 5.44 9.82
C LEU A 116 28.18 4.87 10.55
N GLU A 117 28.61 3.68 10.19
CA GLU A 117 29.85 3.05 10.68
C GLU A 117 31.13 3.78 10.25
N ARG A 118 31.06 4.72 9.30
CA ARG A 118 32.21 5.58 8.92
C ARG A 118 32.58 6.57 10.00
N ASN A 119 31.67 6.83 10.94
CA ASN A 119 32.01 7.60 12.13
C ASN A 119 33.03 6.81 12.96
N LYS A 120 34.14 7.47 13.36
CA LYS A 120 35.24 6.84 14.08
C LYS A 120 34.83 6.13 15.37
N PHE A 121 33.81 6.65 16.05
CA PHE A 121 33.30 6.05 17.29
C PHE A 121 32.46 4.77 17.00
N ILE A 122 31.51 4.84 16.07
CA ILE A 122 30.65 3.72 15.71
C ILE A 122 31.45 2.64 15.01
N GLY A 123 32.29 3.01 14.06
CA GLY A 123 33.12 2.11 13.27
C GLY A 123 34.14 1.30 14.04
N ARG A 124 34.38 1.62 15.32
CA ARG A 124 35.22 0.80 16.20
C ARG A 124 34.60 -0.55 16.49
N PHE A 125 33.30 -0.62 16.67
CA PHE A 125 32.55 -1.82 17.09
C PHE A 125 31.70 -2.41 15.97
N VAL A 126 31.13 -1.55 15.13
CA VAL A 126 30.17 -1.89 14.08
C VAL A 126 30.87 -1.99 12.73
N ARG A 127 30.54 -3.02 11.97
CA ARG A 127 31.00 -3.20 10.58
C ARG A 127 30.08 -2.52 9.59
N THR A 128 28.77 -2.63 9.80
CA THR A 128 27.73 -1.97 9.00
C THR A 128 26.57 -1.57 9.91
N LEU A 129 26.03 -0.38 9.69
CA LEU A 129 24.82 0.12 10.35
C LEU A 129 23.91 0.73 9.31
N SER A 130 22.70 0.23 9.24
CA SER A 130 21.64 0.86 8.46
C SER A 130 20.43 1.14 9.35
N LEU A 131 19.81 2.30 9.12
CA LEU A 131 18.55 2.69 9.73
C LEU A 131 17.51 2.85 8.62
N ASP A 132 16.31 2.40 8.86
CA ASP A 132 15.19 2.51 7.93
C ASP A 132 13.93 2.99 8.64
N HIS A 133 13.18 3.82 7.92
CA HIS A 133 11.87 4.33 8.31
C HIS A 133 10.97 4.33 7.08
N ALA A 134 9.74 3.86 7.21
CA ALA A 134 8.77 3.94 6.12
C ALA A 134 7.38 4.23 6.66
N THR A 135 6.64 5.04 5.94
CA THR A 135 5.23 5.30 6.21
C THR A 135 4.42 5.24 4.93
N ASN A 136 3.24 4.67 5.04
CA ASN A 136 2.25 4.62 3.99
C ASN A 136 0.87 4.73 4.64
N GLY A 137 0.25 5.88 4.49
CA GLY A 137 -1.13 6.10 4.89
C GLY A 137 -2.06 5.88 3.70
N LYS A 138 -3.26 5.40 3.97
CA LYS A 138 -4.27 5.15 2.96
C LYS A 138 -5.64 5.55 3.45
N GLU A 139 -6.34 6.33 2.64
CA GLU A 139 -7.75 6.62 2.81
C GLU A 139 -8.56 5.83 1.78
N THR A 140 -9.62 5.20 2.21
CA THR A 140 -10.57 4.49 1.35
C THR A 140 -11.97 4.93 1.70
N ARG A 141 -12.75 5.34 0.70
CA ARG A 141 -14.16 5.69 0.86
C ARG A 141 -15.00 4.92 -0.12
N ALA A 142 -16.20 4.57 0.25
CA ALA A 142 -17.18 3.91 -0.61
C ALA A 142 -18.54 4.59 -0.50
N TRP A 143 -19.18 4.74 -1.66
CA TRP A 143 -20.50 5.38 -1.82
C TRP A 143 -21.42 4.48 -2.58
N GLN A 144 -22.72 4.68 -2.38
CA GLN A 144 -23.77 3.98 -3.09
C GLN A 144 -24.84 4.98 -3.56
N PHE A 145 -25.12 5.00 -4.83
CA PHE A 145 -26.07 5.93 -5.46
C PHE A 145 -27.22 5.18 -6.10
N ASP A 146 -28.42 5.77 -5.97
CA ASP A 146 -29.58 5.35 -6.70
C ASP A 146 -29.50 5.88 -8.14
N LYS A 147 -29.38 5.00 -9.12
CA LYS A 147 -29.25 5.34 -10.54
C LYS A 147 -27.92 6.05 -10.89
N PHE A 148 -27.81 6.57 -12.13
CA PHE A 148 -26.69 7.40 -12.61
C PHE A 148 -26.74 8.86 -12.12
N SER A 149 -27.14 9.08 -10.88
CA SER A 149 -27.28 10.44 -10.33
C SER A 149 -25.98 11.02 -9.77
N GLY A 150 -24.94 10.21 -9.69
CA GLY A 150 -23.64 10.70 -9.22
C GLY A 150 -22.95 11.60 -10.27
N PRO A 151 -22.23 12.64 -9.85
CA PRO A 151 -21.46 13.49 -10.76
C PRO A 151 -20.43 12.67 -11.54
N PRO A 152 -19.97 13.17 -12.71
CA PRO A 152 -18.94 12.49 -13.49
C PRO A 152 -17.67 12.33 -12.64
N MET A 153 -16.98 11.19 -12.81
CA MET A 153 -15.71 10.97 -12.14
C MET A 153 -14.66 11.92 -12.71
N SER A 154 -14.17 12.87 -11.90
CA SER A 154 -13.11 13.77 -12.30
C SER A 154 -11.77 13.05 -12.47
N PHE A 155 -10.82 13.69 -13.16
CA PHE A 155 -9.49 13.11 -13.40
C PHE A 155 -8.76 12.80 -12.09
N PHE A 156 -8.83 13.69 -11.12
CA PHE A 156 -8.20 13.52 -9.80
C PHE A 156 -9.15 12.99 -8.73
N GLY A 157 -10.43 12.90 -9.02
CA GLY A 157 -11.45 12.41 -8.08
C GLY A 157 -11.60 13.27 -6.82
N ILE A 158 -11.02 14.48 -6.79
CA ILE A 158 -10.89 15.26 -5.57
C ILE A 158 -12.08 16.19 -5.40
N ASP A 159 -12.46 16.93 -6.44
CA ASP A 159 -13.44 18.02 -6.32
C ASP A 159 -14.88 17.52 -6.20
N ASP A 160 -15.19 16.40 -6.84
CA ASP A 160 -16.55 15.84 -6.84
C ASP A 160 -16.86 15.05 -5.56
N PHE A 161 -15.84 14.64 -4.81
CA PHE A 161 -15.99 13.81 -3.61
C PHE A 161 -16.24 14.62 -2.33
N ILE A 162 -15.94 15.92 -2.31
CA ILE A 162 -15.97 16.70 -1.07
C ILE A 162 -17.34 17.34 -0.80
N THR A 163 -18.11 17.71 -1.82
CA THR A 163 -19.27 18.60 -1.63
C THR A 163 -20.64 17.92 -1.70
N ASN A 164 -20.80 16.77 -2.36
CA ASN A 164 -22.14 16.20 -2.64
C ASN A 164 -22.30 14.72 -2.30
N TYR A 165 -21.36 14.12 -1.58
CA TYR A 165 -21.31 12.67 -1.40
C TYR A 165 -21.60 12.18 0.02
N ASN A 166 -21.65 13.07 1.02
CA ASN A 166 -21.76 12.66 2.43
C ASN A 166 -23.01 11.81 2.71
N ASP A 167 -24.17 12.15 2.12
CA ASP A 167 -25.43 11.41 2.35
C ASP A 167 -25.41 10.00 1.75
N ASN A 168 -24.53 9.75 0.78
CA ASN A 168 -24.41 8.46 0.08
C ASN A 168 -23.18 7.68 0.49
N GLU A 169 -22.38 8.20 1.40
CA GLU A 169 -21.20 7.52 1.92
C GLU A 169 -21.62 6.31 2.77
N ARG A 170 -21.05 5.15 2.47
CA ARG A 170 -21.33 3.90 3.17
C ARG A 170 -20.23 3.51 4.12
N THR A 171 -19.00 3.77 3.72
CA THR A 171 -17.83 3.49 4.57
C THR A 171 -16.74 4.50 4.29
N SER A 172 -16.10 4.95 5.36
CA SER A 172 -14.84 5.71 5.34
C SER A 172 -13.80 4.96 6.16
N ARG A 173 -12.63 4.75 5.61
CA ARG A 173 -11.54 4.08 6.30
C ARG A 173 -10.24 4.82 6.08
N VAL A 174 -9.57 5.15 7.17
CA VAL A 174 -8.21 5.69 7.17
C VAL A 174 -7.28 4.69 7.84
N ASN A 175 -6.18 4.39 7.19
CA ASN A 175 -5.16 3.48 7.69
C ASN A 175 -3.80 4.17 7.58
N MET A 176 -3.06 4.28 8.68
CA MET A 176 -1.68 4.73 8.74
C MET A 176 -0.78 3.56 9.10
N ASN A 177 0.12 3.21 8.21
CA ASN A 177 1.05 2.10 8.39
C ASN A 177 2.49 2.61 8.39
N PHE A 178 3.21 2.32 9.46
CA PHE A 178 4.63 2.57 9.63
C PHE A 178 5.34 1.21 9.66
N ALA A 179 5.94 0.81 8.56
CA ALA A 179 6.55 -0.51 8.41
C ALA A 179 7.95 -0.44 7.75
N PRO A 180 9.01 -0.14 8.52
CA PRO A 180 9.02 0.08 9.96
C PRO A 180 8.82 1.55 10.37
N LEU A 181 8.29 1.78 11.57
CA LEU A 181 8.39 3.09 12.24
C LEU A 181 9.86 3.43 12.54
N ILE A 182 10.59 2.43 13.05
CA ILE A 182 12.05 2.50 13.21
C ILE A 182 12.59 1.10 12.93
N GLY A 183 13.48 0.99 11.97
CA GLY A 183 14.26 -0.20 11.67
C GLY A 183 15.75 0.06 11.85
N ALA A 184 16.49 -0.90 12.40
CA ALA A 184 17.92 -0.86 12.52
C ALA A 184 18.53 -2.22 12.21
N THR A 185 19.51 -2.24 11.31
CA THR A 185 20.30 -3.44 11.02
C THR A 185 21.75 -3.15 11.35
N VAL A 186 22.30 -3.89 12.29
CA VAL A 186 23.64 -3.71 12.82
C VAL A 186 24.44 -4.99 12.60
N ALA A 187 25.56 -4.91 11.93
CA ALA A 187 26.52 -6.00 11.89
C ALA A 187 27.80 -5.61 12.68
N LEU A 188 28.08 -6.36 13.71
CA LEU A 188 29.27 -6.16 14.53
C LEU A 188 30.50 -6.82 13.89
N LYS A 189 31.69 -6.33 14.20
CA LYS A 189 32.95 -6.87 13.68
C LYS A 189 33.21 -8.32 14.12
N LYS A 190 32.64 -8.74 15.24
CA LYS A 190 32.80 -10.08 15.81
C LYS A 190 31.82 -11.13 15.26
N GLY A 191 31.15 -10.85 14.11
CA GLY A 191 30.28 -11.83 13.45
C GLY A 191 28.85 -11.87 13.95
N VAL A 192 28.46 -10.97 14.84
CA VAL A 192 27.07 -10.81 15.28
C VAL A 192 26.35 -9.85 14.35
N ALA A 193 25.18 -10.23 13.86
CA ALA A 193 24.27 -9.35 13.13
C ALA A 193 22.94 -9.26 13.87
N ILE A 194 22.45 -8.06 14.11
CA ILE A 194 21.22 -7.78 14.83
C ILE A 194 20.31 -6.98 13.89
N ASN A 195 19.08 -7.43 13.75
CA ASN A 195 18.03 -6.71 13.04
C ASN A 195 16.89 -6.40 14.03
N MET A 196 16.55 -5.12 14.15
CA MET A 196 15.49 -4.63 15.02
C MET A 196 14.48 -3.87 14.15
N ARG A 197 13.20 -4.17 14.31
CA ARG A 197 12.10 -3.48 13.65
C ARG A 197 10.97 -3.22 14.62
N HIS A 198 10.48 -1.98 14.60
CA HIS A 198 9.25 -1.58 15.25
C HIS A 198 8.27 -1.15 14.18
N ASN A 199 7.17 -1.87 14.03
CA ASN A 199 6.09 -1.51 13.13
C ASN A 199 4.89 -1.00 13.93
N ARG A 200 4.13 -0.10 13.34
CA ARG A 200 2.91 0.45 13.93
C ARG A 200 1.86 0.65 12.87
N THR A 201 0.67 0.17 13.13
CA THR A 201 -0.51 0.37 12.28
C THR A 201 -1.62 1.01 13.09
N LEU A 202 -2.21 2.06 12.54
CA LEU A 202 -3.40 2.74 13.07
C LEU A 202 -4.46 2.69 11.99
N SER A 203 -5.66 2.21 12.32
CA SER A 203 -6.78 2.16 11.38
C SER A 203 -8.06 2.61 12.05
N ARG A 204 -8.83 3.43 11.34
CA ARG A 204 -10.19 3.81 11.73
C ARG A 204 -11.11 3.52 10.55
N GLU A 205 -12.22 2.91 10.83
CA GLU A 205 -13.28 2.65 9.87
C GLU A 205 -14.60 3.15 10.44
N GLU A 206 -15.29 3.94 9.66
CA GLU A 206 -16.61 4.46 9.97
C GLU A 206 -17.60 3.92 8.94
N SER A 207 -18.77 3.49 9.39
CA SER A 207 -19.83 2.99 8.53
C SER A 207 -21.05 3.91 8.58
N ALA A 208 -21.87 3.94 7.51
CA ALA A 208 -23.09 4.71 7.39
C ALA A 208 -24.11 4.50 8.55
N ASN A 209 -24.00 3.36 9.23
CA ASN A 209 -24.87 3.04 10.38
C ASN A 209 -24.35 3.62 11.71
N GLY A 210 -23.38 4.53 11.68
CA GLY A 210 -22.76 5.14 12.85
C GLY A 210 -21.83 4.22 13.64
N GLY A 211 -21.47 3.05 13.08
CA GLY A 211 -20.49 2.16 13.69
C GLY A 211 -19.07 2.63 13.42
N GLU A 212 -18.30 2.85 14.48
CA GLU A 212 -16.88 3.18 14.40
C GLU A 212 -16.05 2.00 14.89
N LYS A 213 -14.97 1.67 14.16
CA LYS A 213 -13.97 0.69 14.57
C LYS A 213 -12.60 1.35 14.53
N VAL A 214 -11.92 1.36 15.67
CA VAL A 214 -10.54 1.81 15.78
C VAL A 214 -9.66 0.60 16.05
N PHE A 215 -8.62 0.46 15.27
CA PHE A 215 -7.64 -0.60 15.40
C PHE A 215 -6.25 -0.01 15.55
N HIS A 216 -5.52 -0.50 16.55
CA HIS A 216 -4.16 -0.11 16.82
C HIS A 216 -3.31 -1.35 17.02
N ASP A 217 -2.34 -1.55 16.15
CA ASP A 217 -1.40 -2.66 16.22
C ASP A 217 0.03 -2.15 16.31
N GLN A 218 0.83 -2.82 17.11
CA GLN A 218 2.26 -2.59 17.25
C GLN A 218 3.00 -3.92 17.30
N SER A 219 4.06 -4.03 16.55
CA SER A 219 4.91 -5.20 16.56
C SER A 219 6.39 -4.82 16.69
N TYR A 220 7.09 -5.59 17.48
CA TYR A 220 8.53 -5.50 17.67
C TYR A 220 9.17 -6.81 17.21
N LEU A 221 10.11 -6.72 16.29
CA LEU A 221 10.88 -7.86 15.83
C LEU A 221 12.35 -7.60 16.12
N ILE A 222 12.97 -8.49 16.87
CA ILE A 222 14.41 -8.47 17.13
C ILE A 222 14.95 -9.83 16.73
N THR A 223 15.88 -9.85 15.78
CA THR A 223 16.59 -11.07 15.39
C THR A 223 18.09 -10.86 15.56
N ALA A 224 18.76 -11.84 16.12
CA ALA A 224 20.21 -11.83 16.27
C ALA A 224 20.80 -13.10 15.63
N ASN A 225 21.76 -12.91 14.76
CA ASN A 225 22.50 -14.00 14.09
C ASN A 225 23.97 -13.90 14.46
N TYR A 226 24.56 -15.02 14.80
CA TYR A 226 26.00 -15.12 15.04
C TYR A 226 26.65 -16.02 14.01
N THR A 227 27.67 -15.50 13.33
CA THR A 227 28.45 -16.28 12.36
C THR A 227 29.90 -16.30 12.82
N HIS A 228 30.37 -17.46 13.22
CA HIS A 228 31.79 -17.69 13.54
C HIS A 228 32.51 -18.17 12.27
N ARG A 229 33.56 -17.45 11.86
CA ARG A 229 34.40 -17.78 10.70
C ARG A 229 35.65 -18.60 11.10
N GLY A 230 35.60 -19.32 12.17
CA GLY A 230 36.65 -20.24 12.59
C GLY A 230 36.01 -21.58 12.92
N GLY A 231 36.52 -22.66 12.42
CA GLY A 231 36.08 -24.01 12.82
C GLY A 231 36.35 -24.20 14.32
N PHE A 232 35.41 -24.75 15.05
CA PHE A 232 35.68 -25.26 16.38
C PHE A 232 36.48 -26.58 16.20
N THR A 233 37.73 -26.57 16.59
CA THR A 233 38.48 -27.82 16.71
C THR A 233 38.20 -28.37 18.11
N ILE A 234 37.26 -29.30 18.22
CA ILE A 234 37.10 -30.07 19.45
C ILE A 234 38.20 -31.12 19.44
N VAL A 235 39.29 -30.83 20.05
CA VAL A 235 40.33 -31.82 20.33
C VAL A 235 39.84 -32.64 21.52
N ARG A 236 39.10 -33.72 21.26
CA ARG A 236 38.89 -34.74 22.25
C ARG A 236 40.13 -35.63 22.24
N ARG A 237 40.98 -35.48 23.23
CA ARG A 237 42.03 -36.44 23.53
C ARG A 237 41.36 -37.76 23.95
N ALA A 238 40.94 -38.54 22.95
CA ALA A 238 40.64 -39.92 23.16
C ALA A 238 41.83 -40.69 22.64
N SER A 239 42.29 -41.66 23.36
CA SER A 239 43.39 -42.59 23.04
C SER A 239 43.19 -43.43 21.77
N HIS A 240 42.16 -43.14 20.98
CA HIS A 240 41.88 -43.72 19.66
C HIS A 240 41.31 -42.59 18.79
N GLY A 241 42.03 -42.26 17.73
CA GLY A 241 41.85 -41.06 16.92
C GLY A 241 40.50 -40.97 16.20
N PHE A 242 39.75 -39.94 16.50
CA PHE A 242 38.70 -39.40 15.63
C PHE A 242 38.81 -37.86 15.58
N LEU A 243 39.09 -37.36 14.40
CA LEU A 243 39.13 -35.94 14.07
C LEU A 243 37.76 -35.57 13.47
N ILE A 244 36.90 -34.89 14.23
CA ILE A 244 35.65 -34.29 13.68
C ILE A 244 35.94 -32.83 13.37
N LYS A 245 36.07 -32.52 12.09
CA LYS A 245 36.21 -31.15 11.58
C LYS A 245 34.85 -30.65 11.19
N TRP A 246 34.27 -29.74 11.98
CA TRP A 246 33.01 -29.05 11.63
C TRP A 246 33.35 -27.68 11.02
N SER A 247 32.94 -27.45 9.77
CA SER A 247 33.01 -26.17 9.11
C SER A 247 31.59 -25.60 9.03
N LYS A 248 31.39 -24.40 9.59
CA LYS A 248 30.21 -23.52 9.54
C LYS A 248 28.95 -24.05 10.24
N GLN A 249 28.66 -23.56 11.42
CA GLN A 249 27.30 -23.54 11.98
C GLN A 249 26.75 -22.11 12.06
N GLN A 250 25.56 -21.93 11.49
CA GLN A 250 24.68 -20.79 11.81
C GLN A 250 23.83 -21.17 13.03
N VAL A 251 23.91 -20.41 14.08
CA VAL A 251 22.98 -20.51 15.22
C VAL A 251 21.99 -19.35 15.08
N ILE A 252 20.72 -19.69 14.82
CA ILE A 252 19.61 -18.72 14.83
C ILE A 252 18.99 -18.81 16.22
N ILE A 253 19.05 -17.74 16.97
CA ILE A 253 18.32 -17.58 18.25
C ILE A 253 17.09 -16.73 17.90
N ILE A 254 15.91 -17.29 18.06
CA ILE A 254 14.61 -16.63 17.89
C ILE A 254 14.17 -16.08 19.25
#